data_0c08a9c74df17649cba3e9572176a8e2
#
_entry.id   0c08a9c74df17649cba3e9572176a8e2
#
_cell.length_a   1.000
_cell.length_b   1.000
_cell.length_c   1.000
_cell.angle_alpha   90.00
_cell.angle_beta   90.00
_cell.angle_gamma   90.00
#
_symmetry.space_group_name_H-M   'P 1'
#
loop_
_entity.id
_entity.type
_entity.pdbx_description
1 polymer ?
#
loop_
_entity_poly.entity_id
_entity_poly.type
_entity_poly.pdbx_seq_one_letter_code
_entity_poly.pdbx_strand_id
1 'polypeptide(L)'
;MKILVTGATGLVGRNLLPLLKDKGHEVIALTRDPDTAGVRLPVACQIIRWDPLSPIGLPELPEDIDAVIHLCGEGIAEGRWTRKRKQAIYDSRVLSTRNLLNLFSKSNLPPKVWISASAIGYYKNSSHPALEENSPSGDGFLADLCRDWEAETFKAEVLGIRT
;
A
#
# COMPACT_ATOMS: atom_id res chain seq x y z
N MET A 1 -2.84 16.89 9.10
CA MET A 1 -3.48 15.56 8.93
C MET A 1 -2.55 14.53 9.53
N LYS A 2 -3.12 13.48 10.12
CA LYS A 2 -2.39 12.28 10.55
C LYS A 2 -2.49 11.23 9.46
N ILE A 3 -1.36 10.85 8.87
CA ILE A 3 -1.29 10.01 7.67
C ILE A 3 -0.56 8.70 7.99
N LEU A 4 -1.25 7.60 7.79
CA LEU A 4 -0.67 6.25 7.89
C LEU A 4 -0.02 5.87 6.56
N VAL A 5 1.25 5.47 6.60
CA VAL A 5 2.01 5.09 5.41
C VAL A 5 2.56 3.68 5.55
N THR A 6 2.24 2.80 4.62
CA THR A 6 2.92 1.51 4.48
C THR A 6 3.95 1.59 3.37
N GLY A 7 4.98 0.75 3.40
CA GLY A 7 6.06 0.84 2.40
C GLY A 7 6.91 2.11 2.51
N ALA A 8 6.90 2.77 3.66
CA ALA A 8 7.61 4.01 3.96
C ALA A 8 9.13 3.93 3.68
N THR A 9 9.75 2.77 3.88
CA THR A 9 11.19 2.52 3.64
C THR A 9 11.55 2.24 2.17
N GLY A 10 10.54 2.11 1.30
CA GLY A 10 10.71 1.92 -0.14
C GLY A 10 11.12 3.20 -0.87
N LEU A 11 11.36 3.09 -2.19
CA LEU A 11 11.77 4.22 -3.02
C LEU A 11 10.77 5.38 -2.96
N VAL A 12 9.50 5.11 -3.21
CA VAL A 12 8.45 6.15 -3.20
C VAL A 12 8.26 6.70 -1.79
N GLY A 13 8.14 5.80 -0.79
CA GLY A 13 7.91 6.21 0.61
C GLY A 13 8.98 7.16 1.12
N ARG A 14 10.26 6.83 0.96
CA ARG A 14 11.37 7.68 1.43
C ARG A 14 11.39 9.08 0.80
N ASN A 15 10.92 9.23 -0.43
CA ASN A 15 10.83 10.53 -1.08
C ASN A 15 9.54 11.28 -0.72
N LEU A 16 8.47 10.56 -0.39
CA LEU A 16 7.19 11.13 -0.02
C LEU A 16 7.19 11.68 1.42
N LEU A 17 7.81 10.97 2.36
CA LEU A 17 7.77 11.34 3.79
C LEU A 17 8.26 12.76 4.07
N PRO A 18 9.39 13.24 3.52
CA PRO A 18 9.82 14.63 3.71
C PRO A 18 8.76 15.63 3.25
N LEU A 19 8.16 15.40 2.09
CA LEU A 19 7.13 16.29 1.52
C LEU A 19 5.88 16.37 2.41
N LEU A 20 5.48 15.25 3.01
CA LEU A 20 4.35 15.23 3.96
C LEU A 20 4.70 16.02 5.22
N LYS A 21 5.90 15.85 5.75
CA LYS A 21 6.37 16.58 6.94
C LYS A 21 6.49 18.08 6.69
N ASP A 22 7.04 18.48 5.55
CA ASP A 22 7.18 19.90 5.16
C ASP A 22 5.82 20.59 5.03
N LYS A 23 4.76 19.83 4.67
CA LYS A 23 3.38 20.30 4.66
C LYS A 23 2.69 20.27 6.04
N GLY A 24 3.42 19.95 7.10
CA GLY A 24 2.91 19.93 8.48
C GLY A 24 2.03 18.71 8.80
N HIS A 25 2.17 17.61 8.04
CA HIS A 25 1.45 16.37 8.36
C HIS A 25 2.18 15.54 9.40
N GLU A 26 1.43 14.88 10.26
CA GLU A 26 1.94 13.84 11.14
C GLU A 26 1.95 12.52 10.38
N VAL A 27 3.08 11.81 10.40
CA VAL A 27 3.24 10.56 9.65
C VAL A 27 3.42 9.40 10.62
N ILE A 28 2.67 8.33 10.38
CA ILE A 28 2.79 7.03 11.03
C ILE A 28 3.24 6.03 9.99
N ALA A 29 4.40 5.41 10.19
CA ALA A 29 4.92 4.39 9.29
C ALA A 29 4.63 2.99 9.83
N LEU A 30 3.92 2.15 9.05
CA LEU A 30 3.80 0.73 9.33
C LEU A 30 4.93 -0.05 8.67
N THR A 31 5.62 -0.89 9.43
CA THR A 31 6.75 -1.68 8.96
C THR A 31 6.89 -3.00 9.70
N ARG A 32 7.47 -4.00 9.02
CA ARG A 32 7.82 -5.29 9.63
C ARG A 32 9.01 -5.18 10.59
N ASP A 33 9.91 -4.24 10.31
CA ASP A 33 11.16 -4.05 11.03
C ASP A 33 11.31 -2.57 11.45
N PRO A 34 10.84 -2.20 12.65
CA PRO A 34 10.94 -0.84 13.18
C PRO A 34 12.38 -0.37 13.38
N ASP A 35 13.30 -1.25 13.77
CA ASP A 35 14.68 -0.89 14.05
C ASP A 35 15.40 -0.44 12.78
N THR A 36 15.30 -1.25 11.72
CA THR A 36 15.83 -0.89 10.40
C THR A 36 15.11 0.33 9.82
N ALA A 37 13.80 0.48 10.04
CA ALA A 37 13.06 1.63 9.55
C ALA A 37 13.51 2.93 10.23
N GLY A 38 13.75 2.92 11.55
CA GLY A 38 14.22 4.08 12.29
C GLY A 38 15.52 4.67 11.74
N VAL A 39 16.41 3.81 11.20
CA VAL A 39 17.66 4.25 10.57
C VAL A 39 17.46 4.70 9.11
N ARG A 40 16.54 4.10 8.40
CA ARG A 40 16.33 4.33 6.94
C ARG A 40 15.42 5.49 6.61
N LEU A 41 14.52 5.86 7.52
CA LEU A 41 13.56 6.92 7.25
C LEU A 41 14.25 8.29 7.34
N PRO A 42 14.04 9.17 6.34
CA PRO A 42 14.75 10.45 6.24
C PRO A 42 14.22 11.51 7.20
N VAL A 43 13.09 11.24 7.85
CA VAL A 43 12.42 12.17 8.77
C VAL A 43 11.87 11.43 9.98
N ALA A 44 11.80 12.13 11.10
CA ALA A 44 11.19 11.60 12.32
C ALA A 44 9.68 11.38 12.12
N CYS A 45 9.22 10.17 12.38
CA CYS A 45 7.80 9.80 12.36
C CYS A 45 7.54 8.71 13.41
N GLN A 46 6.28 8.52 13.76
CA GLN A 46 5.90 7.36 14.57
C GLN A 46 6.07 6.08 13.73
N ILE A 47 6.70 5.06 14.31
CA ILE A 47 6.90 3.78 13.65
C ILE A 47 6.16 2.72 14.44
N ILE A 48 5.30 1.96 13.76
CA ILE A 48 4.51 0.89 14.36
C ILE A 48 4.85 -0.41 13.62
N ARG A 49 5.13 -1.46 14.40
CA ARG A 49 5.36 -2.80 13.84
C ARG A 49 4.06 -3.37 13.27
N TRP A 50 4.12 -3.82 12.04
CA TRP A 50 3.03 -4.50 11.37
C TRP A 50 3.55 -5.49 10.34
N ASP A 51 3.09 -6.73 10.43
CA ASP A 51 3.31 -7.72 9.38
C ASP A 51 2.07 -7.75 8.45
N PRO A 52 2.21 -7.27 7.21
CA PRO A 52 1.10 -7.20 6.27
C PRO A 52 0.50 -8.55 5.88
N LEU A 53 1.22 -9.64 6.11
CA LEU A 53 0.77 -10.99 5.75
C LEU A 53 0.22 -11.78 6.95
N SER A 54 0.35 -11.25 8.16
CA SER A 54 -0.16 -11.89 9.38
C SER A 54 -1.53 -11.31 9.75
N PRO A 55 -2.54 -12.17 9.94
CA PRO A 55 -3.83 -11.74 10.50
C PRO A 55 -3.78 -11.65 12.04
N ILE A 56 -2.66 -12.05 12.67
CA ILE A 56 -2.48 -12.10 14.12
C ILE A 56 -1.52 -11.00 14.56
N GLY A 57 -1.75 -10.45 15.75
CA GLY A 57 -0.90 -9.38 16.28
C GLY A 57 -1.12 -8.06 15.55
N LEU A 58 -2.37 -7.73 15.31
CA LEU A 58 -2.74 -6.44 14.72
C LEU A 58 -2.26 -5.33 15.62
N PRO A 59 -1.62 -4.29 15.07
CA PRO A 59 -1.16 -3.16 15.86
C PRO A 59 -2.34 -2.33 16.39
N GLU A 60 -2.16 -1.73 17.55
CA GLU A 60 -3.03 -0.65 17.99
C GLU A 60 -2.68 0.60 17.18
N LEU A 61 -3.65 1.07 16.42
CA LEU A 61 -3.52 2.30 15.65
C LEU A 61 -4.18 3.46 16.42
N PRO A 62 -3.65 4.69 16.31
CA PRO A 62 -4.39 5.88 16.75
C PRO A 62 -5.76 5.96 16.08
N GLU A 63 -6.77 6.39 16.83
CA GLU A 63 -8.15 6.49 16.32
C GLU A 63 -8.36 7.62 15.30
N ASP A 64 -7.48 8.63 15.28
CA ASP A 64 -7.61 9.87 14.52
C ASP A 64 -6.77 9.88 13.23
N ILE A 65 -6.67 8.77 12.55
CA ILE A 65 -6.00 8.68 11.24
C ILE A 65 -6.89 9.33 10.18
N ASP A 66 -6.41 10.39 9.54
CA ASP A 66 -7.14 11.11 8.49
C ASP A 66 -7.04 10.43 7.12
N ALA A 67 -5.88 9.86 6.80
CA ALA A 67 -5.60 9.27 5.50
C ALA A 67 -4.66 8.07 5.58
N VAL A 68 -4.79 7.16 4.62
CA VAL A 68 -3.88 6.02 4.41
C VAL A 68 -3.19 6.16 3.06
N ILE A 69 -1.88 5.92 3.03
CA ILE A 69 -1.08 5.78 1.81
C ILE A 69 -0.44 4.40 1.82
N HIS A 70 -0.95 3.52 0.95
CA HIS A 70 -0.56 2.12 0.89
C HIS A 70 0.40 1.86 -0.27
N LEU A 71 1.71 1.74 0.05
CA LEU A 71 2.80 1.59 -0.93
C LEU A 71 3.57 0.27 -0.77
N CYS A 72 3.18 -0.60 0.16
CA CYS A 72 3.93 -1.82 0.36
C CYS A 72 3.69 -2.81 -0.79
N GLY A 73 4.75 -3.53 -1.14
CA GLY A 73 4.71 -4.55 -2.17
C GLY A 73 6.09 -5.18 -2.36
N GLU A 74 6.12 -6.47 -2.60
CA GLU A 74 7.33 -7.21 -2.92
C GLU A 74 7.89 -6.79 -4.28
N GLY A 75 9.20 -6.58 -4.39
CA GLY A 75 9.85 -6.20 -5.65
C GLY A 75 9.61 -7.25 -6.75
N ILE A 76 9.30 -6.82 -7.96
CA ILE A 76 9.00 -7.72 -9.09
C ILE A 76 10.21 -8.00 -9.98
N ALA A 77 11.25 -7.14 -9.90
CA ALA A 77 12.38 -7.16 -10.82
C ALA A 77 13.41 -8.25 -10.49
N GLU A 78 13.42 -8.79 -9.28
CA GLU A 78 14.45 -9.72 -8.83
C GLU A 78 14.03 -11.19 -8.98
N GLY A 79 14.95 -12.00 -9.50
CA GLY A 79 14.83 -13.46 -9.56
C GLY A 79 13.83 -13.99 -10.59
N ARG A 80 13.78 -15.34 -10.71
CA ARG A 80 12.84 -16.02 -11.61
C ARG A 80 11.41 -15.99 -11.03
N TRP A 81 10.44 -15.82 -11.89
CA TRP A 81 9.01 -15.83 -11.54
C TRP A 81 8.47 -17.27 -11.38
N THR A 82 8.95 -17.95 -10.36
CA THR A 82 8.40 -19.24 -9.94
C THR A 82 6.99 -19.06 -9.37
N ARG A 83 6.26 -20.16 -9.23
CA ARG A 83 4.92 -20.14 -8.58
C ARG A 83 4.98 -19.52 -7.18
N LYS A 84 5.99 -19.90 -6.37
CA LYS A 84 6.20 -19.34 -5.02
C LYS A 84 6.46 -17.82 -5.08
N ARG A 85 7.26 -17.35 -6.04
CA ARG A 85 7.56 -15.93 -6.21
C ARG A 85 6.33 -15.13 -6.63
N LYS A 86 5.56 -15.63 -7.59
CA LYS A 86 4.30 -15.03 -8.01
C LYS A 86 3.31 -14.91 -6.84
N GLN A 87 3.20 -15.95 -6.01
CA GLN A 87 2.35 -15.93 -4.82
C GLN A 87 2.81 -14.84 -3.83
N ALA A 88 4.10 -14.75 -3.53
CA ALA A 88 4.64 -13.72 -2.64
C ALA A 88 4.37 -12.29 -3.17
N ILE A 89 4.51 -12.08 -4.50
CA ILE A 89 4.20 -10.82 -5.14
C ILE A 89 2.70 -10.48 -5.01
N TYR A 90 1.83 -11.48 -5.21
CA TYR A 90 0.38 -11.35 -5.08
C TYR A 90 -0.02 -11.02 -3.63
N ASP A 91 0.43 -11.82 -2.68
CA ASP A 91 0.09 -11.67 -1.26
C ASP A 91 0.55 -10.33 -0.70
N SER A 92 1.74 -9.89 -1.09
CA SER A 92 2.30 -8.61 -0.65
C SER A 92 1.46 -7.39 -1.09
N ARG A 93 0.52 -7.55 -2.00
CA ARG A 93 -0.38 -6.51 -2.51
C ARG A 93 -1.82 -6.77 -2.10
N VAL A 94 -2.41 -7.85 -2.57
CA VAL A 94 -3.84 -8.15 -2.36
C VAL A 94 -4.12 -8.52 -0.90
N LEU A 95 -3.37 -9.49 -0.35
CA LEU A 95 -3.58 -9.89 1.06
C LEU A 95 -3.17 -8.77 2.03
N SER A 96 -2.08 -8.05 1.75
CA SER A 96 -1.68 -6.92 2.58
C SER A 96 -2.71 -5.80 2.59
N THR A 97 -3.32 -5.48 1.45
CA THR A 97 -4.41 -4.48 1.36
C THR A 97 -5.61 -4.92 2.19
N ARG A 98 -6.02 -6.17 2.05
CA ARG A 98 -7.11 -6.76 2.85
C ARG A 98 -6.83 -6.67 4.35
N ASN A 99 -5.63 -7.08 4.77
CA ASN A 99 -5.25 -7.06 6.18
C ASN A 99 -5.18 -5.63 6.72
N LEU A 100 -4.72 -4.67 5.92
CA LEU A 100 -4.71 -3.26 6.31
C LEU A 100 -6.13 -2.69 6.43
N LEU A 101 -7.04 -3.02 5.51
CA LEU A 101 -8.46 -2.64 5.60
C LEU A 101 -9.13 -3.20 6.85
N ASN A 102 -8.80 -4.43 7.23
CA ASN A 102 -9.35 -5.06 8.42
C ASN A 102 -8.98 -4.31 9.72
N LEU A 103 -7.88 -3.54 9.75
CA LEU A 103 -7.56 -2.68 10.90
C LEU A 103 -8.60 -1.58 11.12
N PHE A 104 -9.24 -1.13 10.05
CA PHE A 104 -10.23 -0.06 10.09
C PHE A 104 -11.67 -0.56 10.15
N SER A 105 -11.93 -1.84 9.90
CA SER A 105 -13.29 -2.41 9.86
C SER A 105 -14.04 -2.32 11.19
N LYS A 106 -13.31 -2.17 12.30
CA LYS A 106 -13.86 -2.01 13.65
C LYS A 106 -13.68 -0.61 14.21
N SER A 107 -13.11 0.31 13.42
CA SER A 107 -12.90 1.69 13.85
C SER A 107 -14.20 2.48 13.80
N ASN A 108 -14.48 3.23 14.85
CA ASN A 108 -15.58 4.19 14.87
C ASN A 108 -15.27 5.45 14.03
N LEU A 109 -13.98 5.67 13.72
CA LEU A 109 -13.49 6.83 12.96
C LEU A 109 -12.55 6.31 11.84
N PRO A 110 -13.08 5.73 10.77
CA PRO A 110 -12.24 5.31 9.65
C PRO A 110 -11.59 6.53 8.97
N PRO A 111 -10.43 6.36 8.32
CA PRO A 111 -9.79 7.44 7.58
C PRO A 111 -10.70 7.95 6.45
N LYS A 112 -10.57 9.23 6.09
CA LYS A 112 -11.40 9.85 5.05
C LYS A 112 -10.93 9.47 3.64
N VAL A 113 -9.65 9.16 3.50
CA VAL A 113 -9.00 8.94 2.19
C VAL A 113 -8.06 7.75 2.27
N TRP A 114 -8.09 6.94 1.23
CA TRP A 114 -7.15 5.84 1.01
C TRP A 114 -6.50 5.98 -0.37
N ILE A 115 -5.19 6.12 -0.41
CA ILE A 115 -4.40 6.13 -1.64
C ILE A 115 -3.61 4.82 -1.69
N SER A 116 -3.85 4.01 -2.71
CA SER A 116 -3.08 2.80 -2.98
C SER A 116 -2.23 2.97 -4.23
N ALA A 117 -1.05 2.38 -4.23
CA ALA A 117 -0.30 2.23 -5.46
C ALA A 117 -1.01 1.24 -6.39
N SER A 118 -0.87 1.45 -7.68
CA SER A 118 -1.13 0.48 -8.75
C SER A 118 0.10 0.40 -9.66
N ALA A 119 0.00 -0.23 -10.82
CA ALA A 119 1.13 -0.35 -11.72
C ALA A 119 0.70 -0.41 -13.19
N ILE A 120 1.60 0.03 -14.08
CA ILE A 120 1.43 -0.05 -15.54
C ILE A 120 1.24 -1.47 -16.06
N GLY A 121 1.58 -2.48 -15.24
CA GLY A 121 1.29 -3.89 -15.54
C GLY A 121 -0.20 -4.23 -15.65
N TYR A 122 -1.08 -3.31 -15.26
CA TYR A 122 -2.53 -3.39 -15.49
C TYR A 122 -2.86 -3.48 -16.99
N TYR A 123 -2.14 -2.71 -17.81
CA TYR A 123 -2.46 -2.56 -19.23
C TYR A 123 -1.80 -3.65 -20.08
N LYS A 124 -2.40 -3.91 -21.23
CA LYS A 124 -1.83 -4.78 -22.26
C LYS A 124 -0.67 -4.07 -22.95
N ASN A 125 0.36 -4.82 -23.31
CA ASN A 125 1.34 -4.34 -24.28
C ASN A 125 0.62 -3.92 -25.57
N SER A 126 0.69 -2.64 -25.89
CA SER A 126 0.02 -2.04 -27.04
C SER A 126 1.05 -1.47 -27.99
N SER A 127 0.81 -1.61 -29.29
CA SER A 127 1.50 -0.86 -30.32
C SER A 127 0.99 0.61 -30.42
N HIS A 128 -0.05 0.96 -29.65
CA HIS A 128 -0.53 2.34 -29.55
C HIS A 128 0.42 3.16 -28.67
N PRO A 129 0.71 4.41 -29.06
CA PRO A 129 1.73 5.22 -28.40
C PRO A 129 1.35 5.71 -26.98
N ALA A 130 0.07 5.70 -26.63
CA ALA A 130 -0.40 6.16 -25.32
C ALA A 130 -1.51 5.25 -24.78
N LEU A 131 -1.43 4.97 -23.49
CA LEU A 131 -2.48 4.32 -22.71
C LEU A 131 -2.99 5.33 -21.70
N GLU A 132 -4.29 5.35 -21.49
CA GLU A 132 -4.98 6.24 -20.56
C GLU A 132 -5.61 5.39 -19.43
N GLU A 133 -6.09 6.04 -18.35
CA GLU A 133 -6.64 5.37 -17.18
C GLU A 133 -7.90 4.53 -17.50
N ASN A 134 -8.64 4.90 -18.54
CA ASN A 134 -9.82 4.17 -19.04
C ASN A 134 -9.49 3.12 -20.10
N SER A 135 -8.21 2.94 -20.44
CA SER A 135 -7.78 1.88 -21.36
C SER A 135 -8.07 0.50 -20.76
N PRO A 136 -8.47 -0.49 -21.58
CA PRO A 136 -8.79 -1.82 -21.08
C PRO A 136 -7.56 -2.50 -20.45
N SER A 137 -7.83 -3.30 -19.42
CA SER A 137 -6.77 -4.10 -18.79
C SER A 137 -6.17 -5.12 -19.77
N GLY A 138 -4.91 -5.46 -19.54
CA GLY A 138 -4.24 -6.55 -20.23
C GLY A 138 -4.62 -7.93 -19.68
N ASP A 139 -3.87 -8.91 -20.17
CA ASP A 139 -3.99 -10.32 -19.78
C ASP A 139 -2.74 -10.79 -19.05
N GLY A 140 -2.87 -11.86 -18.27
CA GLY A 140 -1.79 -12.53 -17.58
C GLY A 140 -1.51 -12.00 -16.19
N PHE A 141 -0.49 -12.60 -15.55
CA PHE A 141 -0.26 -12.46 -14.10
C PHE A 141 -0.21 -11.01 -13.60
N LEU A 142 0.47 -10.10 -14.29
CA LEU A 142 0.57 -8.70 -13.80
C LEU A 142 -0.75 -7.94 -13.92
N ALA A 143 -1.48 -8.14 -15.02
CA ALA A 143 -2.76 -7.50 -15.21
C ALA A 143 -3.81 -8.03 -14.22
N ASP A 144 -3.84 -9.37 -14.03
CA ASP A 144 -4.70 -10.01 -13.04
C ASP A 144 -4.39 -9.49 -11.63
N LEU A 145 -3.10 -9.44 -11.28
CA LEU A 145 -2.65 -8.91 -10.00
C LEU A 145 -3.09 -7.46 -9.77
N CYS A 146 -2.94 -6.59 -10.76
CA CYS A 146 -3.34 -5.19 -10.62
C CYS A 146 -4.85 -5.06 -10.46
N ARG A 147 -5.65 -5.80 -11.25
CA ARG A 147 -7.12 -5.82 -11.10
C ARG A 147 -7.54 -6.26 -9.70
N ASP A 148 -6.96 -7.34 -9.19
CA ASP A 148 -7.30 -7.88 -7.88
C ASP A 148 -6.87 -6.91 -6.76
N TRP A 149 -5.72 -6.26 -6.93
CA TRP A 149 -5.20 -5.29 -5.97
C TRP A 149 -6.07 -4.03 -5.90
N GLU A 150 -6.46 -3.48 -7.05
CA GLU A 150 -7.37 -2.34 -7.12
C GLU A 150 -8.75 -2.70 -6.59
N ALA A 151 -9.29 -3.86 -6.97
CA ALA A 151 -10.56 -4.35 -6.45
C ALA A 151 -10.55 -4.53 -4.92
N GLU A 152 -9.43 -4.97 -4.35
CA GLU A 152 -9.29 -5.05 -2.89
C GLU A 152 -9.25 -3.67 -2.24
N THR A 153 -8.59 -2.69 -2.89
CA THR A 153 -8.55 -1.29 -2.43
C THR A 153 -9.93 -0.65 -2.43
N PHE A 154 -10.74 -0.85 -3.48
CA PHE A 154 -12.09 -0.29 -3.58
C PHE A 154 -13.06 -0.78 -2.50
N LYS A 155 -12.76 -1.89 -1.81
CA LYS A 155 -13.55 -2.31 -0.64
C LYS A 155 -13.51 -1.30 0.51
N ALA A 156 -12.55 -0.38 0.53
CA ALA A 156 -12.51 0.72 1.49
C ALA A 156 -13.75 1.62 1.40
N GLU A 157 -14.36 1.73 0.23
CA GLU A 157 -15.58 2.53 0.01
C GLU A 157 -16.77 2.03 0.83
N VAL A 158 -16.84 0.73 1.13
CA VAL A 158 -17.86 0.15 2.02
C VAL A 158 -17.75 0.69 3.44
N LEU A 159 -16.55 1.14 3.84
CA LEU A 159 -16.29 1.79 5.12
C LEU A 159 -16.48 3.32 5.07
N GLY A 160 -16.96 3.87 3.96
CA GLY A 160 -17.11 5.30 3.74
C GLY A 160 -15.78 6.04 3.44
N ILE A 161 -14.73 5.30 3.09
CA ILE A 161 -13.40 5.84 2.79
C ILE A 161 -13.32 6.12 1.27
N ARG A 162 -12.95 7.33 0.89
CA ARG A 162 -12.69 7.67 -0.51
C ARG A 162 -11.37 7.04 -0.98
N THR A 163 -11.39 6.29 -2.07
CA THR A 163 -10.22 5.69 -2.71
C THR A 163 -9.77 6.48 -3.94
#